data_1be8639947b67537ca59287da8166bc2
#
_entry.id   1be8639947b67537ca59287da8166bc2
#
_cell.length_a   1.000
_cell.length_b   1.000
_cell.length_c   1.000
_cell.angle_alpha   90.00
_cell.angle_beta   90.00
_cell.angle_gamma   90.00
#
_symmetry.space_group_name_H-M   'P 1'
#
loop_
_entity.id
_entity.type
_entity.pdbx_description
1 polymer ?
#
loop_
_entity_poly.entity_id
_entity_poly.type
_entity_poly.pdbx_seq_one_letter_code
_entity_poly.pdbx_strand_id
1 'polypeptide(L)'
;DHVYHHTAPVSNIVGLREGLTIVLEEGLEARFARHRRNAEALWAGLEALGMELVAPEEHRLAQITPVWIPEGIDDGQVRHALLREYGIEIGRGLGQFAGKVWRIGLMGESSKAAQVLALLSALEEVLPRLGFEVPPGAGVGAASRSLAGG
;
A
#
# COMPACT_ATOMS: atom_id res chain seq x y z
N ASP A 1 -38.74 -23.46 14.44
CA ASP A 1 -38.45 -24.29 13.26
C ASP A 1 -37.24 -23.70 12.56
N HIS A 2 -36.11 -24.42 12.59
CA HIS A 2 -34.91 -24.06 11.81
C HIS A 2 -35.14 -24.48 10.36
N VAL A 3 -35.62 -23.56 9.54
CA VAL A 3 -35.81 -23.81 8.11
C VAL A 3 -34.49 -23.55 7.39
N TYR A 4 -33.99 -24.59 6.71
CA TYR A 4 -32.82 -24.47 5.83
C TYR A 4 -33.19 -23.57 4.63
N HIS A 5 -32.55 -22.43 4.49
CA HIS A 5 -32.86 -21.46 3.44
C HIS A 5 -31.82 -21.46 2.32
N HIS A 6 -30.52 -21.47 2.68
CA HIS A 6 -29.40 -21.46 1.72
C HIS A 6 -28.25 -22.31 2.23
N THR A 7 -27.48 -22.89 1.30
CA THR A 7 -26.24 -23.57 1.62
C THR A 7 -25.26 -22.56 2.21
N ALA A 8 -24.72 -22.87 3.39
CA ALA A 8 -23.69 -22.03 4.01
C ALA A 8 -22.46 -21.91 3.08
N PRO A 9 -21.82 -20.73 2.98
CA PRO A 9 -20.63 -20.52 2.16
C PRO A 9 -19.39 -21.14 2.84
N VAL A 10 -19.32 -22.48 2.84
CA VAL A 10 -18.33 -23.27 3.60
C VAL A 10 -16.90 -22.84 3.29
N SER A 11 -16.55 -22.64 2.01
CA SER A 11 -15.22 -22.19 1.61
C SER A 11 -14.83 -20.85 2.22
N ASN A 12 -15.78 -19.91 2.29
CA ASN A 12 -15.55 -18.60 2.91
C ASN A 12 -15.36 -18.72 4.43
N ILE A 13 -16.12 -19.63 5.08
CA ILE A 13 -15.98 -19.89 6.52
C ILE A 13 -14.63 -20.50 6.84
N VAL A 14 -14.18 -21.47 6.02
CA VAL A 14 -12.84 -22.06 6.17
C VAL A 14 -11.74 -21.03 5.95
N GLY A 15 -11.87 -20.20 4.91
CA GLY A 15 -10.93 -19.11 4.66
C GLY A 15 -10.88 -18.08 5.80
N LEU A 16 -12.06 -17.72 6.35
CA LEU A 16 -12.13 -16.83 7.52
C LEU A 16 -11.45 -17.45 8.74
N ARG A 17 -11.70 -18.75 9.03
CA ARG A 17 -11.06 -19.47 10.12
C ARG A 17 -9.55 -19.42 9.99
N GLU A 18 -9.01 -19.72 8.79
CA GLU A 18 -7.57 -19.68 8.54
C GLU A 18 -7.00 -18.27 8.73
N GLY A 19 -7.66 -17.25 8.17
CA GLY A 19 -7.26 -15.85 8.38
C GLY A 19 -7.22 -15.45 9.84
N LEU A 20 -8.20 -15.88 10.66
CA LEU A 20 -8.21 -15.64 12.10
C LEU A 20 -7.10 -16.41 12.82
N THR A 21 -6.81 -17.64 12.41
CA THR A 21 -5.69 -18.43 12.96
C THR A 21 -4.37 -17.70 12.76
N ILE A 22 -4.08 -17.22 11.55
CA ILE A 22 -2.87 -16.44 11.24
C ILE A 22 -2.78 -15.17 12.11
N VAL A 23 -3.90 -14.47 12.31
CA VAL A 23 -3.92 -13.27 13.16
C VAL A 23 -3.62 -13.61 14.63
N LEU A 24 -4.17 -14.71 15.14
CA LEU A 24 -3.94 -15.15 16.52
C LEU A 24 -2.51 -15.65 16.74
N GLU A 25 -1.95 -16.36 15.77
CA GLU A 25 -0.55 -16.84 15.81
C GLU A 25 0.46 -15.70 15.79
N GLU A 26 0.24 -14.66 14.97
CA GLU A 26 1.09 -13.46 14.95
C GLU A 26 0.90 -12.62 16.23
N GLY A 27 -0.31 -12.57 16.75
CA GLY A 27 -0.72 -11.68 17.83
C GLY A 27 -1.01 -10.25 17.37
N LEU A 28 -2.04 -9.62 17.98
CA LEU A 28 -2.53 -8.30 17.53
C LEU A 28 -1.48 -7.20 17.69
N GLU A 29 -0.77 -7.17 18.81
CA GLU A 29 0.24 -6.13 19.07
C GLU A 29 1.41 -6.20 18.09
N ALA A 30 1.93 -7.39 17.82
CA ALA A 30 2.99 -7.61 16.84
C ALA A 30 2.51 -7.23 15.42
N ARG A 31 1.26 -7.59 15.09
CA ARG A 31 0.64 -7.24 13.82
C ARG A 31 0.48 -5.73 13.66
N PHE A 32 0.03 -5.01 14.68
CA PHE A 32 -0.08 -3.55 14.65
C PHE A 32 1.28 -2.87 14.50
N ALA A 33 2.29 -3.32 15.26
CA ALA A 33 3.66 -2.82 15.15
C ALA A 33 4.24 -3.03 13.75
N ARG A 34 4.07 -4.22 13.16
CA ARG A 34 4.51 -4.53 11.80
C ARG A 34 3.86 -3.62 10.75
N HIS A 35 2.53 -3.42 10.84
CA HIS A 35 1.83 -2.53 9.91
C HIS A 35 2.31 -1.09 10.05
N ARG A 36 2.44 -0.59 11.28
CA ARG A 36 2.93 0.76 11.55
C ARG A 36 4.32 0.98 10.97
N ARG A 37 5.28 0.11 11.29
CA ARG A 37 6.64 0.17 10.79
C ARG A 37 6.72 0.21 9.26
N ASN A 38 5.97 -0.65 8.58
CA ASN A 38 5.96 -0.69 7.12
C ASN A 38 5.27 0.55 6.51
N ALA A 39 4.22 1.07 7.15
CA ALA A 39 3.55 2.29 6.70
C ALA A 39 4.46 3.51 6.85
N GLU A 40 5.16 3.67 7.96
CA GLU A 40 6.12 4.76 8.18
C GLU A 40 7.26 4.74 7.17
N ALA A 41 7.75 3.54 6.82
CA ALA A 41 8.73 3.39 5.75
C ALA A 41 8.17 3.79 4.37
N LEU A 42 6.92 3.41 4.06
CA LEU A 42 6.25 3.83 2.83
C LEU A 42 6.07 5.35 2.78
N TRP A 43 5.61 5.96 3.87
CA TRP A 43 5.41 7.43 3.93
C TRP A 43 6.72 8.17 3.72
N ALA A 44 7.77 7.79 4.45
CA ALA A 44 9.10 8.37 4.27
C ALA A 44 9.63 8.23 2.84
N GLY A 45 9.37 7.08 2.19
CA GLY A 45 9.74 6.85 0.81
C GLY A 45 8.98 7.74 -0.17
N LEU A 46 7.66 7.82 -0.05
CA LEU A 46 6.81 8.65 -0.92
C LEU A 46 7.14 10.14 -0.78
N GLU A 47 7.32 10.62 0.45
CA GLU A 47 7.71 12.01 0.71
C GLU A 47 9.10 12.33 0.12
N ALA A 48 10.06 11.39 0.18
CA ALA A 48 11.37 11.54 -0.43
C ALA A 48 11.34 11.56 -1.96
N LEU A 49 10.32 10.97 -2.58
CA LEU A 49 10.05 11.11 -4.03
C LEU A 49 9.37 12.44 -4.39
N GLY A 50 9.09 13.30 -3.42
CA GLY A 50 8.37 14.56 -3.64
C GLY A 50 6.85 14.40 -3.75
N MET A 51 6.30 13.27 -3.30
CA MET A 51 4.85 13.01 -3.34
C MET A 51 4.19 13.48 -2.05
N GLU A 52 3.00 14.08 -2.18
CA GLU A 52 2.23 14.59 -1.06
C GLU A 52 1.20 13.54 -0.58
N LEU A 53 1.22 13.24 0.72
CA LEU A 53 0.22 12.36 1.34
C LEU A 53 -1.08 13.13 1.60
N VAL A 54 -2.22 12.49 1.31
CA VAL A 54 -3.54 13.14 1.45
C VAL A 54 -3.92 13.37 2.91
N ALA A 55 -3.59 12.42 3.79
CA ALA A 55 -3.95 12.50 5.20
C ALA A 55 -2.86 13.22 6.02
N PRO A 56 -3.22 14.19 6.88
CA PRO A 56 -2.29 14.72 7.88
C PRO A 56 -1.79 13.61 8.80
N GLU A 57 -0.60 13.78 9.36
CA GLU A 57 0.15 12.72 10.05
C GLU A 57 -0.66 12.05 11.15
N GLU A 58 -1.38 12.83 11.96
CA GLU A 58 -2.21 12.35 13.08
C GLU A 58 -3.42 11.51 12.65
N HIS A 59 -3.77 11.52 11.36
CA HIS A 59 -4.91 10.80 10.81
C HIS A 59 -4.51 9.70 9.81
N ARG A 60 -3.21 9.43 9.66
CA ARG A 60 -2.71 8.37 8.78
C ARG A 60 -3.01 6.99 9.33
N LEU A 61 -3.53 6.12 8.47
CA LEU A 61 -3.79 4.72 8.77
C LEU A 61 -2.65 3.84 8.24
N ALA A 62 -2.15 2.93 9.07
CA ALA A 62 -1.08 2.03 8.69
C ALA A 62 -1.46 1.03 7.57
N GLN A 63 -2.74 0.79 7.36
CA GLN A 63 -3.25 -0.18 6.40
C GLN A 63 -3.45 0.38 4.99
N ILE A 64 -3.61 1.70 4.86
CA ILE A 64 -3.87 2.34 3.58
C ILE A 64 -3.29 3.75 3.54
N THR A 65 -2.54 4.03 2.50
CA THR A 65 -1.93 5.34 2.27
C THR A 65 -2.54 5.96 1.01
N PRO A 66 -3.42 6.96 1.15
CA PRO A 66 -3.81 7.81 0.03
C PRO A 66 -2.72 8.83 -0.26
N VAL A 67 -2.32 8.96 -1.52
CA VAL A 67 -1.28 9.89 -1.98
C VAL A 67 -1.77 10.64 -3.21
N TRP A 68 -1.50 11.94 -3.27
CA TRP A 68 -1.85 12.75 -4.44
C TRP A 68 -1.05 12.31 -5.67
N ILE A 69 -1.73 12.22 -6.80
CA ILE A 69 -1.09 12.00 -8.10
C ILE A 69 -0.37 13.30 -8.47
N PRO A 70 0.94 13.24 -8.80
CA PRO A 70 1.67 14.43 -9.20
C PRO A 70 1.02 15.11 -10.41
N GLU A 71 1.12 16.44 -10.47
CA GLU A 71 0.56 17.23 -11.56
C GLU A 71 1.13 16.80 -12.92
N GLY A 72 0.26 16.65 -13.92
CA GLY A 72 0.62 16.21 -15.26
C GLY A 72 0.76 14.69 -15.42
N ILE A 73 0.67 13.90 -14.37
CA ILE A 73 0.77 12.44 -14.41
C ILE A 73 -0.61 11.81 -14.64
N ASP A 74 -0.68 10.91 -15.61
CA ASP A 74 -1.89 10.11 -15.89
C ASP A 74 -1.99 8.90 -14.94
N ASP A 75 -3.07 8.83 -14.17
CA ASP A 75 -3.38 7.72 -13.25
C ASP A 75 -3.30 6.35 -13.92
N GLY A 76 -3.92 6.24 -15.10
CA GLY A 76 -4.03 4.97 -15.81
C GLY A 76 -2.68 4.45 -16.29
N GLN A 77 -1.83 5.34 -16.82
CA GLN A 77 -0.50 4.95 -17.32
C GLN A 77 0.40 4.42 -16.23
N VAL A 78 0.46 5.10 -15.06
CA VAL A 78 1.27 4.65 -13.91
C VAL A 78 0.77 3.30 -13.41
N ARG A 79 -0.52 3.15 -13.14
CA ARG A 79 -1.07 1.89 -12.63
C ARG A 79 -0.92 0.75 -13.64
N HIS A 80 -1.04 1.03 -14.93
CA HIS A 80 -0.80 0.03 -15.97
C HIS A 80 0.67 -0.42 -16.00
N ALA A 81 1.62 0.52 -15.94
CA ALA A 81 3.05 0.22 -15.88
C ALA A 81 3.40 -0.61 -14.64
N LEU A 82 2.95 -0.19 -13.45
CA LEU A 82 3.16 -0.92 -12.20
C LEU A 82 2.64 -2.36 -12.30
N LEU A 83 1.43 -2.55 -12.82
CA LEU A 83 0.83 -3.88 -12.94
C LEU A 83 1.56 -4.75 -13.99
N ARG A 84 1.88 -4.21 -15.16
CA ARG A 84 2.42 -5.00 -16.28
C ARG A 84 3.90 -5.30 -16.17
N GLU A 85 4.67 -4.35 -15.65
CA GLU A 85 6.13 -4.47 -15.61
C GLU A 85 6.61 -5.03 -14.25
N TYR A 86 5.89 -4.73 -13.16
CA TYR A 86 6.31 -5.09 -11.79
C TYR A 86 5.35 -6.03 -11.06
N GLY A 87 4.18 -6.33 -11.63
CA GLY A 87 3.16 -7.15 -10.97
C GLY A 87 2.55 -6.48 -9.74
N ILE A 88 2.61 -5.16 -9.65
CA ILE A 88 2.12 -4.38 -8.51
C ILE A 88 0.81 -3.67 -8.90
N GLU A 89 -0.25 -3.94 -8.14
CA GLU A 89 -1.52 -3.24 -8.30
C GLU A 89 -1.75 -2.26 -7.15
N ILE A 90 -2.01 -0.98 -7.48
CA ILE A 90 -2.45 0.04 -6.54
C ILE A 90 -3.86 0.53 -6.89
N GLY A 91 -4.61 0.92 -5.87
CA GLY A 91 -5.98 1.39 -6.04
C GLY A 91 -6.08 2.82 -6.57
N ARG A 92 -7.06 3.08 -7.43
CA ARG A 92 -7.43 4.45 -7.82
C ARG A 92 -8.25 5.15 -6.74
N GLY A 93 -8.25 6.48 -6.72
CA GLY A 93 -9.14 7.28 -5.90
C GLY A 93 -10.62 7.00 -6.20
N LEU A 94 -11.48 7.25 -5.23
CA LEU A 94 -12.93 7.06 -5.32
C LEU A 94 -13.68 8.39 -5.15
N GLY A 95 -14.87 8.49 -5.73
CA GLY A 95 -15.70 9.69 -5.63
C GLY A 95 -14.96 10.96 -6.06
N GLN A 96 -14.89 11.95 -5.20
CA GLN A 96 -14.20 13.22 -5.46
C GLN A 96 -12.68 13.13 -5.66
N PHE A 97 -12.07 12.00 -5.28
CA PHE A 97 -10.65 11.72 -5.44
C PHE A 97 -10.32 10.90 -6.71
N ALA A 98 -11.33 10.57 -7.52
CA ALA A 98 -11.11 9.81 -8.75
C ALA A 98 -10.18 10.58 -9.71
N GLY A 99 -9.13 9.92 -10.18
CA GLY A 99 -8.10 10.52 -11.05
C GLY A 99 -7.16 11.52 -10.37
N LYS A 100 -7.26 11.70 -9.04
CA LYS A 100 -6.43 12.65 -8.28
C LYS A 100 -5.56 11.99 -7.22
N VAL A 101 -5.92 10.78 -6.81
CA VAL A 101 -5.31 10.09 -5.67
C VAL A 101 -5.08 8.62 -6.02
N TRP A 102 -3.92 8.09 -5.65
CA TRP A 102 -3.72 6.66 -5.53
C TRP A 102 -3.97 6.20 -4.09
N ARG A 103 -4.40 4.96 -3.93
CA ARG A 103 -4.54 4.31 -2.63
C ARG A 103 -3.62 3.11 -2.57
N ILE A 104 -2.59 3.20 -1.75
CA ILE A 104 -1.61 2.15 -1.56
C ILE A 104 -1.98 1.36 -0.31
N GLY A 105 -2.32 0.08 -0.48
CA GLY A 105 -2.72 -0.82 0.60
C GLY A 105 -1.54 -1.61 1.15
N LEU A 106 -1.38 -1.60 2.47
CA LEU A 106 -0.44 -2.45 3.21
C LEU A 106 -1.23 -3.29 4.22
N MET A 107 -1.97 -4.29 3.75
CA MET A 107 -2.87 -5.07 4.60
C MET A 107 -2.42 -6.54 4.65
N GLY A 108 -2.42 -7.10 5.87
CA GLY A 108 -2.16 -8.52 6.08
C GLY A 108 -0.82 -8.96 5.51
N GLU A 109 -0.84 -9.88 4.56
CA GLU A 109 0.33 -10.47 3.93
C GLU A 109 1.14 -9.46 3.10
N SER A 110 0.50 -8.46 2.50
CA SER A 110 1.20 -7.41 1.73
C SER A 110 1.90 -6.35 2.60
N SER A 111 1.68 -6.34 3.92
CA SER A 111 2.42 -5.46 4.83
C SER A 111 3.78 -6.04 5.19
N LYS A 112 4.72 -5.96 4.23
CA LYS A 112 6.11 -6.42 4.35
C LYS A 112 7.07 -5.35 3.84
N ALA A 113 8.24 -5.23 4.45
CA ALA A 113 9.29 -4.31 4.01
C ALA A 113 9.66 -4.51 2.52
N ALA A 114 9.75 -5.76 2.06
CA ALA A 114 10.05 -6.07 0.67
C ALA A 114 9.00 -5.48 -0.31
N GLN A 115 7.73 -5.49 0.06
CA GLN A 115 6.66 -4.92 -0.78
C GLN A 115 6.74 -3.39 -0.85
N VAL A 116 7.08 -2.74 0.28
CA VAL A 116 7.31 -1.29 0.32
C VAL A 116 8.47 -0.89 -0.58
N LEU A 117 9.61 -1.57 -0.45
CA LEU A 117 10.80 -1.29 -1.24
C LEU A 117 10.58 -1.57 -2.73
N ALA A 118 9.88 -2.65 -3.08
CA ALA A 118 9.54 -2.99 -4.47
C ALA A 118 8.65 -1.91 -5.11
N LEU A 119 7.62 -1.44 -4.41
CA LEU A 119 6.76 -0.37 -4.92
C LEU A 119 7.53 0.93 -5.12
N LEU A 120 8.35 1.35 -4.14
CA LEU A 120 9.11 2.59 -4.24
C LEU A 120 10.14 2.53 -5.39
N SER A 121 10.82 1.40 -5.54
CA SER A 121 11.74 1.17 -6.69
C SER A 121 11.00 1.25 -8.03
N ALA A 122 9.83 0.64 -8.13
CA ALA A 122 9.02 0.71 -9.34
C ALA A 122 8.55 2.15 -9.65
N LEU A 123 8.16 2.92 -8.62
CA LEU A 123 7.79 4.33 -8.79
C LEU A 123 8.97 5.19 -9.25
N GLU A 124 10.18 4.94 -8.71
CA GLU A 124 11.41 5.63 -9.13
C GLU A 124 11.74 5.40 -10.61
N GLU A 125 11.34 4.28 -11.18
CA GLU A 125 11.55 3.98 -12.61
C GLU A 125 10.38 4.47 -13.48
N VAL A 126 9.14 4.34 -13.01
CA VAL A 126 7.94 4.66 -13.82
C VAL A 126 7.70 6.16 -13.90
N LEU A 127 7.79 6.89 -12.78
CA LEU A 127 7.43 8.31 -12.74
C LEU A 127 8.28 9.20 -13.66
N PRO A 128 9.63 9.05 -13.73
CA PRO A 128 10.44 9.85 -14.66
C PRO A 128 10.12 9.58 -16.13
N ARG A 129 9.83 8.34 -16.49
CA ARG A 129 9.42 7.98 -17.87
C ARG A 129 8.11 8.64 -18.29
N LEU A 130 7.28 9.03 -17.31
CA LEU A 130 5.99 9.68 -17.55
C LEU A 130 6.02 11.19 -17.27
N GLY A 131 7.19 11.76 -16.99
CA GLY A 131 7.40 13.20 -16.91
C GLY A 131 7.42 13.79 -15.49
N PHE A 132 7.44 12.96 -14.44
CA PHE A 132 7.63 13.42 -13.08
C PHE A 132 9.01 13.00 -12.55
N GLU A 133 9.92 13.97 -12.50
CA GLU A 133 11.29 13.74 -12.05
C GLU A 133 11.34 13.42 -10.55
N VAL A 134 12.02 12.34 -10.20
CA VAL A 134 12.26 11.94 -8.82
C VAL A 134 13.78 11.76 -8.59
N PRO A 135 14.30 12.09 -7.39
CA PRO A 135 15.71 11.85 -7.10
C PRO A 135 15.98 10.33 -7.06
N PRO A 136 16.95 9.82 -7.86
CA PRO A 136 17.22 8.39 -7.92
C PRO A 136 17.60 7.80 -6.56
N GLY A 137 16.98 6.69 -6.18
CA GLY A 137 17.22 5.99 -4.93
C GLY A 137 16.71 6.72 -3.66
N ALA A 138 16.06 7.86 -3.80
CA ALA A 138 15.59 8.67 -2.66
C ALA A 138 14.51 7.96 -1.85
N GLY A 139 13.50 7.42 -2.53
CA GLY A 139 12.38 6.73 -1.90
C GLY A 139 12.80 5.43 -1.23
N VAL A 140 13.53 4.57 -1.97
CA VAL A 140 14.07 3.31 -1.43
C VAL A 140 15.03 3.60 -0.28
N GLY A 141 15.90 4.61 -0.41
CA GLY A 141 16.84 5.00 0.63
C GLY A 141 16.16 5.52 1.90
N ALA A 142 15.13 6.36 1.77
CA ALA A 142 14.37 6.86 2.92
C ALA A 142 13.61 5.73 3.63
N ALA A 143 12.94 4.87 2.88
CA ALA A 143 12.24 3.71 3.43
C ALA A 143 13.19 2.75 4.15
N SER A 144 14.38 2.48 3.57
CA SER A 144 15.38 1.61 4.19
C SER A 144 15.90 2.16 5.51
N ARG A 145 16.12 3.47 5.59
CA ARG A 145 16.52 4.13 6.86
C ARG A 145 15.41 4.04 7.92
N SER A 146 14.17 4.28 7.54
CA SER A 146 13.02 4.15 8.44
C SER A 146 12.90 2.72 8.98
N LEU A 147 13.05 1.70 8.13
CA LEU A 147 13.03 0.28 8.52
C LEU A 147 14.19 -0.13 9.43
N ALA A 148 15.34 0.52 9.34
CA ALA A 148 16.51 0.21 10.15
C ALA A 148 16.51 0.90 11.53
N GLY A 149 15.78 2.02 11.67
CA GLY A 149 15.73 2.82 12.89
C GLY A 149 14.55 2.50 13.84
N GLY A 150 13.63 1.60 13.44
CA GLY A 150 12.47 1.16 14.22
C GLY A 150 12.62 -0.33 14.67
#